data_577669d102360e93366308596928603e
#
_entry.id   577669d102360e93366308596928603e
#
_cell.length_a   1.000
_cell.length_b   1.000
_cell.length_c   1.000
_cell.angle_alpha   90.00
_cell.angle_beta   90.00
_cell.angle_gamma   90.00
#
_symmetry.space_group_name_H-M   'P 1'
#
loop_
_entity.id
_entity.type
_entity.pdbx_description
1 polymer ?
#
loop_
_entity_poly.entity_id
_entity_poly.type
_entity_poly.pdbx_seq_one_letter_code
_entity_poly.pdbx_strand_id
1 'polypeptide(L)'
;YRKDGGTKKLYLAGKIRSDAIETLLGECQKETDGVCYQGYLETEEKYRMYAACSAFLFPSRAEGFGMPVIEALTYRKPVLVSDLPIFHEIAGDAVRYCKLDTEDAVPQLAAAMRQIEEDGKESIPESLCEAVVGRYKKERLAGGLKEFLETIGKK
;
A
#
# COMPACT_ATOMS: atom_id res chain seq x y z
N TYR A 1 -4.54 3.28 16.88
CA TYR A 1 -3.10 3.02 16.81
C TYR A 1 -2.30 3.88 17.81
N ARG A 2 -2.36 5.22 17.73
CA ARG A 2 -1.62 6.11 18.66
C ARG A 2 -2.12 5.99 20.10
N LYS A 3 -3.44 5.86 20.30
CA LYS A 3 -4.05 5.63 21.63
C LYS A 3 -3.59 4.33 22.28
N ASP A 4 -3.22 3.34 21.45
CA ASP A 4 -2.74 2.02 21.89
C ASP A 4 -1.21 1.93 21.97
N GLY A 5 -0.51 3.06 21.97
CA GLY A 5 0.95 3.16 22.15
C GLY A 5 1.77 3.08 20.87
N GLY A 6 1.18 3.16 19.69
CA GLY A 6 1.91 3.26 18.43
C GLY A 6 2.72 4.56 18.35
N THR A 7 3.95 4.50 17.83
CA THR A 7 4.91 5.60 17.87
C THR A 7 5.10 6.31 16.53
N LYS A 8 4.81 5.65 15.41
CA LYS A 8 5.06 6.19 14.07
C LYS A 8 4.05 7.27 13.68
N LYS A 9 4.47 8.19 12.84
CA LYS A 9 3.61 9.17 12.21
C LYS A 9 2.98 8.59 10.96
N LEU A 10 1.72 8.97 10.70
CA LEU A 10 0.99 8.66 9.48
C LEU A 10 1.15 9.80 8.48
N TYR A 11 1.78 9.53 7.36
CA TYR A 11 1.88 10.47 6.25
C TYR A 11 0.82 10.14 5.21
N LEU A 12 -0.06 11.10 4.93
CA LEU A 12 -1.13 10.98 3.94
C LEU A 12 -0.73 11.73 2.68
N ALA A 13 -0.74 11.04 1.54
CA ALA A 13 -0.44 11.62 0.25
C ALA A 13 -1.59 11.39 -0.73
N GLY A 14 -1.88 12.38 -1.55
CA GLY A 14 -2.95 12.34 -2.55
C GLY A 14 -3.76 13.63 -2.59
N LYS A 15 -4.68 13.72 -3.55
CA LYS A 15 -5.58 14.87 -3.68
C LYS A 15 -6.81 14.66 -2.80
N ILE A 16 -7.10 15.61 -1.93
CA ILE A 16 -8.40 15.69 -1.26
C ILE A 16 -9.43 16.16 -2.28
N ARG A 17 -10.59 15.49 -2.33
CA ARG A 17 -11.68 15.77 -3.27
C ARG A 17 -13.01 16.05 -2.57
N SER A 18 -12.99 16.23 -1.26
CA SER A 18 -14.18 16.43 -0.44
C SER A 18 -13.87 17.33 0.74
N ASP A 19 -14.66 18.37 0.93
CA ASP A 19 -14.55 19.30 2.06
C ASP A 19 -14.71 18.58 3.40
N ALA A 20 -15.51 17.51 3.45
CA ALA A 20 -15.67 16.71 4.64
C ALA A 20 -14.37 15.99 5.04
N ILE A 21 -13.60 15.49 4.05
CA ILE A 21 -12.30 14.86 4.31
C ILE A 21 -11.27 15.92 4.74
N GLU A 22 -11.30 17.10 4.12
CA GLU A 22 -10.42 18.21 4.50
C GLU A 22 -10.69 18.66 5.93
N THR A 23 -11.95 18.81 6.31
CA THR A 23 -12.36 19.16 7.68
C THR A 23 -11.89 18.10 8.68
N LEU A 24 -12.18 16.82 8.42
CA LEU A 24 -11.76 15.71 9.27
C LEU A 24 -10.25 15.66 9.45
N LEU A 25 -9.50 15.85 8.36
CA LEU A 25 -8.04 15.87 8.43
C LEU A 25 -7.54 17.04 9.29
N GLY A 26 -8.13 18.22 9.13
CA GLY A 26 -7.81 19.40 9.94
C GLY A 26 -8.09 19.18 11.44
N GLU A 27 -9.17 18.47 11.78
CA GLU A 27 -9.48 18.06 13.15
C GLU A 27 -8.44 17.07 13.69
N CYS A 28 -8.13 16.03 12.93
CA CYS A 28 -7.10 15.06 13.32
C CYS A 28 -5.73 15.72 13.58
N GLN A 29 -5.34 16.66 12.74
CA GLN A 29 -4.06 17.37 12.89
C GLN A 29 -4.01 18.32 14.10
N LYS A 30 -5.16 18.80 14.56
CA LYS A 30 -5.26 19.57 15.83
C LYS A 30 -5.14 18.67 17.06
N GLU A 31 -5.67 17.45 16.97
CA GLU A 31 -5.66 16.51 18.10
C GLU A 31 -4.32 15.80 18.28
N THR A 32 -3.54 15.65 17.20
CA THR A 32 -2.26 14.90 17.24
C THR A 32 -1.26 15.39 16.21
N ASP A 33 0.02 15.40 16.60
CA ASP A 33 1.16 15.57 15.68
C ASP A 33 1.45 14.30 14.85
N GLY A 34 0.69 13.23 15.09
CA GLY A 34 0.88 11.92 14.45
C GLY A 34 0.34 11.82 13.02
N VAL A 35 -0.41 12.81 12.52
CA VAL A 35 -0.98 12.82 11.16
C VAL A 35 -0.40 13.98 10.36
N CYS A 36 0.26 13.67 9.24
CA CYS A 36 0.92 14.64 8.37
C CYS A 36 0.39 14.50 6.93
N TYR A 37 -0.33 15.52 6.45
CA TYR A 37 -0.79 15.56 5.07
C TYR A 37 0.27 16.20 4.17
N GLN A 38 0.63 15.52 3.08
CA GLN A 38 1.68 15.91 2.16
C GLN A 38 1.14 16.47 0.82
N GLY A 39 -0.19 16.45 0.62
CA GLY A 39 -0.76 16.85 -0.65
C GLY A 39 -0.50 15.82 -1.76
N TYR A 40 -0.61 16.27 -3.00
CA TYR A 40 -0.24 15.48 -4.16
C TYR A 40 1.28 15.46 -4.30
N LEU A 41 1.84 14.28 -4.45
CA LEU A 41 3.28 14.09 -4.60
C LEU A 41 3.65 13.88 -6.06
N GLU A 42 4.66 14.59 -6.51
CA GLU A 42 5.32 14.30 -7.78
C GLU A 42 6.08 12.96 -7.70
N THR A 43 6.41 12.41 -8.86
CA THR A 43 6.99 11.06 -8.97
C THR A 43 8.22 10.85 -8.08
N GLU A 44 9.15 11.80 -8.06
CA GLU A 44 10.37 11.70 -7.25
C GLU A 44 10.08 11.75 -5.75
N GLU A 45 9.16 12.64 -5.33
CA GLU A 45 8.77 12.78 -3.93
C GLU A 45 8.08 11.51 -3.43
N LYS A 46 7.18 10.94 -4.25
CA LYS A 46 6.53 9.66 -3.98
C LYS A 46 7.55 8.55 -3.76
N TYR A 47 8.55 8.43 -4.62
CA TYR A 47 9.59 7.42 -4.48
C TYR A 47 10.48 7.63 -3.24
N ARG A 48 10.80 8.89 -2.91
CA ARG A 48 11.50 9.21 -1.65
C ARG A 48 10.67 8.78 -0.43
N MET A 49 9.35 8.98 -0.46
CA MET A 49 8.48 8.51 0.62
C MET A 49 8.45 6.99 0.73
N TYR A 50 8.36 6.24 -0.37
CA TYR A 50 8.49 4.78 -0.32
C TYR A 50 9.84 4.36 0.26
N ALA A 51 10.93 4.99 -0.14
CA ALA A 51 12.25 4.68 0.40
C ALA A 51 12.37 4.95 1.90
N ALA A 52 11.74 6.02 2.40
CA ALA A 52 11.86 6.48 3.78
C ALA A 52 10.86 5.86 4.75
N CYS A 53 9.67 5.43 4.29
CA CYS A 53 8.62 4.93 5.18
C CYS A 53 9.01 3.62 5.87
N SER A 54 8.45 3.39 7.05
CA SER A 54 8.57 2.11 7.77
C SER A 54 7.62 1.06 7.23
N ALA A 55 6.44 1.48 6.75
CA ALA A 55 5.42 0.65 6.10
C ALA A 55 4.60 1.49 5.14
N PHE A 56 3.96 0.84 4.17
CA PHE A 56 3.01 1.45 3.25
C PHE A 56 1.60 0.93 3.54
N LEU A 57 0.65 1.84 3.66
CA LEU A 57 -0.75 1.52 3.92
C LEU A 57 -1.59 1.91 2.71
N PHE A 58 -2.37 0.99 2.19
CA PHE A 58 -3.23 1.22 1.03
C PHE A 58 -4.65 0.67 1.27
N PRO A 59 -5.41 1.30 2.18
CA PRO A 59 -6.75 0.86 2.59
C PRO A 59 -7.82 1.31 1.58
N SER A 60 -7.72 0.86 0.35
CA SER A 60 -8.66 1.20 -0.73
C SER A 60 -9.95 0.40 -0.62
N ARG A 61 -11.10 1.00 -1.00
CA ARG A 61 -12.38 0.29 -1.07
C ARG A 61 -12.63 -0.35 -2.43
N ALA A 62 -11.98 0.12 -3.47
CA ALA A 62 -12.06 -0.42 -4.83
C ALA A 62 -10.80 -0.05 -5.60
N GLU A 63 -10.27 -0.99 -6.35
CA GLU A 63 -9.08 -0.83 -7.16
C GLU A 63 -9.19 -1.62 -8.46
N GLY A 64 -8.62 -1.04 -9.52
CA GLY A 64 -8.47 -1.74 -10.79
C GLY A 64 -7.23 -2.63 -10.83
N PHE A 65 -6.12 -2.18 -10.22
CA PHE A 65 -4.87 -2.94 -10.16
C PHE A 65 -4.10 -2.71 -8.85
N GLY A 66 -3.84 -1.47 -8.46
CA GLY A 66 -3.08 -1.16 -7.24
C GLY A 66 -1.57 -1.00 -7.49
N MET A 67 -1.18 -0.27 -8.54
CA MET A 67 0.23 0.04 -8.83
C MET A 67 1.03 0.50 -7.60
N PRO A 68 0.47 1.35 -6.70
CA PRO A 68 1.18 1.77 -5.49
C PRO A 68 1.65 0.62 -4.59
N VAL A 69 0.94 -0.51 -4.59
CA VAL A 69 1.33 -1.72 -3.84
C VAL A 69 2.61 -2.31 -4.43
N ILE A 70 2.67 -2.47 -5.75
CA ILE A 70 3.86 -2.99 -6.44
C ILE A 70 5.05 -2.03 -6.27
N GLU A 71 4.79 -0.71 -6.35
CA GLU A 71 5.82 0.31 -6.12
C GLU A 71 6.42 0.18 -4.71
N ALA A 72 5.58 0.06 -3.66
CA ALA A 72 6.05 -0.10 -2.29
C ALA A 72 6.85 -1.41 -2.08
N LEU A 73 6.41 -2.51 -2.68
CA LEU A 73 7.11 -3.80 -2.66
C LEU A 73 8.48 -3.73 -3.35
N THR A 74 8.64 -2.88 -4.38
CA THR A 74 9.95 -2.63 -5.02
C THR A 74 10.95 -2.03 -4.04
N TYR A 75 10.47 -1.26 -3.05
CA TYR A 75 11.28 -0.72 -1.95
C TYR A 75 11.35 -1.65 -0.73
N ARG A 76 10.86 -2.89 -0.86
CA ARG A 76 10.86 -3.91 0.22
C ARG A 76 10.24 -3.38 1.51
N LYS A 77 9.13 -2.66 1.37
CA LYS A 77 8.40 -2.14 2.53
C LYS A 77 7.32 -3.11 2.95
N PRO A 78 7.08 -3.28 4.23
CA PRO A 78 5.85 -3.88 4.71
C PRO A 78 4.64 -3.15 4.13
N VAL A 79 3.72 -3.89 3.54
CA VAL A 79 2.53 -3.34 2.91
C VAL A 79 1.29 -3.88 3.58
N LEU A 80 0.36 -2.99 3.95
CA LEU A 80 -0.97 -3.32 4.47
C LEU A 80 -2.02 -2.81 3.50
N VAL A 81 -2.85 -3.71 3.00
CA VAL A 81 -3.90 -3.41 2.03
C VAL A 81 -5.27 -3.85 2.55
N SER A 82 -6.32 -3.34 1.91
CA SER A 82 -7.67 -3.89 2.09
C SER A 82 -7.74 -5.33 1.60
N ASP A 83 -8.63 -6.12 2.21
CA ASP A 83 -8.91 -7.50 1.78
C ASP A 83 -9.78 -7.49 0.49
N LEU A 84 -9.15 -7.14 -0.64
CA LEU A 84 -9.79 -7.11 -1.96
C LEU A 84 -9.22 -8.21 -2.86
N PRO A 85 -10.06 -8.86 -3.69
CA PRO A 85 -9.62 -9.93 -4.60
C PRO A 85 -8.43 -9.55 -5.48
N ILE A 86 -8.40 -8.30 -5.97
CA ILE A 86 -7.30 -7.82 -6.81
C ILE A 86 -5.95 -7.85 -6.08
N PHE A 87 -5.91 -7.55 -4.78
CA PHE A 87 -4.66 -7.58 -4.02
C PHE A 87 -4.17 -9.00 -3.75
N HIS A 88 -5.08 -9.97 -3.59
CA HIS A 88 -4.71 -11.38 -3.54
C HIS A 88 -4.10 -11.85 -4.87
N GLU A 89 -4.66 -11.41 -6.00
CA GLU A 89 -4.13 -11.73 -7.32
C GLU A 89 -2.73 -11.13 -7.56
N ILE A 90 -2.55 -9.85 -7.26
CA ILE A 90 -1.30 -9.15 -7.61
C ILE A 90 -0.18 -9.35 -6.60
N ALA A 91 -0.48 -9.51 -5.32
CA ALA A 91 0.51 -9.48 -4.24
C ALA A 91 0.58 -10.79 -3.41
N GLY A 92 -0.52 -11.57 -3.34
CA GLY A 92 -0.54 -12.82 -2.58
C GLY A 92 -0.02 -12.63 -1.14
N ASP A 93 0.87 -13.47 -0.69
CA ASP A 93 1.43 -13.44 0.67
C ASP A 93 2.51 -12.36 0.89
N ALA A 94 2.80 -11.54 -0.12
CA ALA A 94 3.77 -10.44 0.01
C ALA A 94 3.19 -9.18 0.68
N VAL A 95 1.94 -9.20 1.13
CA VAL A 95 1.27 -8.09 1.81
C VAL A 95 0.43 -8.61 2.97
N ARG A 96 0.05 -7.70 3.88
CA ARG A 96 -0.95 -7.98 4.92
C ARG A 96 -2.30 -7.44 4.50
N TYR A 97 -3.35 -8.11 4.94
CA TYR A 97 -4.73 -7.79 4.60
C TYR A 97 -5.50 -7.27 5.80
N CYS A 98 -6.38 -6.29 5.57
CA CYS A 98 -7.29 -5.76 6.56
C CYS A 98 -8.69 -5.62 5.97
N LYS A 99 -9.71 -6.14 6.65
CA LYS A 99 -11.12 -5.97 6.26
C LYS A 99 -11.59 -4.58 6.64
N LEU A 100 -12.13 -3.84 5.67
CA LEU A 100 -12.59 -2.47 5.86
C LEU A 100 -14.13 -2.33 5.84
N ASP A 101 -14.84 -3.40 5.55
CA ASP A 101 -16.30 -3.47 5.43
C ASP A 101 -16.99 -4.00 6.68
N THR A 102 -16.28 -4.01 7.81
CA THR A 102 -16.77 -4.47 9.10
C THR A 102 -16.84 -3.33 10.12
N GLU A 103 -17.68 -3.46 11.13
CA GLU A 103 -17.76 -2.50 12.24
C GLU A 103 -16.43 -2.37 12.99
N ASP A 104 -15.63 -3.42 12.99
CA ASP A 104 -14.32 -3.48 13.63
C ASP A 104 -13.15 -3.03 12.70
N ALA A 105 -13.43 -2.43 11.55
CA ALA A 105 -12.39 -2.05 10.59
C ALA A 105 -11.30 -1.16 11.19
N VAL A 106 -11.67 -0.16 11.99
CA VAL A 106 -10.71 0.77 12.62
C VAL A 106 -9.85 0.08 13.67
N PRO A 107 -10.38 -0.69 14.63
CA PRO A 107 -9.58 -1.51 15.53
C PRO A 107 -8.65 -2.50 14.82
N GLN A 108 -9.14 -3.20 13.79
CA GLN A 108 -8.33 -4.16 13.02
C GLN A 108 -7.18 -3.47 12.28
N LEU A 109 -7.44 -2.33 11.64
CA LEU A 109 -6.40 -1.54 10.98
C LEU A 109 -5.34 -1.07 11.98
N ALA A 110 -5.76 -0.56 13.13
CA ALA A 110 -4.86 -0.12 14.19
C ALA A 110 -3.99 -1.26 14.73
N ALA A 111 -4.59 -2.44 14.95
CA ALA A 111 -3.86 -3.64 15.41
C ALA A 111 -2.85 -4.11 14.35
N ALA A 112 -3.24 -4.13 13.06
CA ALA A 112 -2.34 -4.50 11.98
C ALA A 112 -1.15 -3.53 11.83
N MET A 113 -1.39 -2.22 12.01
CA MET A 113 -0.32 -1.21 12.02
C MET A 113 0.66 -1.42 13.18
N ARG A 114 0.15 -1.76 14.37
CA ARG A 114 1.00 -2.08 15.52
C ARG A 114 1.84 -3.32 15.28
N GLN A 115 1.23 -4.38 14.76
CA GLN A 115 1.94 -5.61 14.45
C GLN A 115 3.08 -5.37 13.44
N ILE A 116 2.85 -4.53 12.41
CA ILE A 116 3.91 -4.14 11.46
C ILE A 116 5.03 -3.34 12.15
N GLU A 117 4.69 -2.48 13.10
CA GLU A 117 5.69 -1.73 13.86
C GLU A 117 6.54 -2.65 14.76
N GLU A 118 5.92 -3.64 15.38
CA GLU A 118 6.58 -4.63 16.25
C GLU A 118 7.47 -5.59 15.45
N ASP A 119 6.97 -6.12 14.32
CA ASP A 119 7.70 -7.05 13.45
C ASP A 119 8.83 -6.36 12.66
N GLY A 120 8.71 -5.05 12.47
CA GLY A 120 9.68 -4.27 11.73
C GLY A 120 9.79 -4.68 10.25
N LYS A 121 11.00 -4.54 9.68
CA LYS A 121 11.26 -4.83 8.26
C LYS A 121 11.17 -6.32 7.91
N GLU A 122 11.28 -7.21 8.87
CA GLU A 122 11.25 -8.66 8.67
C GLU A 122 9.83 -9.22 8.55
N SER A 123 8.82 -8.36 8.62
CA SER A 123 7.40 -8.73 8.58
C SER A 123 6.99 -9.49 7.31
N ILE A 124 7.70 -9.30 6.21
CA ILE A 124 7.46 -9.98 4.92
C ILE A 124 8.81 -10.41 4.34
N PRO A 125 8.98 -11.71 3.99
CA PRO A 125 10.21 -12.20 3.38
C PRO A 125 10.55 -11.46 2.08
N GLU A 126 11.81 -11.07 1.93
CA GLU A 126 12.32 -10.38 0.74
C GLU A 126 12.04 -11.16 -0.56
N SER A 127 12.15 -12.49 -0.50
CA SER A 127 11.87 -13.38 -1.63
C SER A 127 10.44 -13.27 -2.16
N LEU A 128 9.46 -13.02 -1.28
CA LEU A 128 8.07 -12.80 -1.70
C LEU A 128 7.91 -11.45 -2.42
N CYS A 129 8.53 -10.39 -1.90
CA CYS A 129 8.54 -9.10 -2.57
C CYS A 129 9.16 -9.21 -3.97
N GLU A 130 10.32 -9.86 -4.09
CA GLU A 130 11.02 -10.05 -5.35
C GLU A 130 10.22 -10.89 -6.35
N ALA A 131 9.55 -11.95 -5.89
CA ALA A 131 8.70 -12.79 -6.72
C ALA A 131 7.51 -12.00 -7.28
N VAL A 132 6.87 -11.15 -6.45
CA VAL A 132 5.77 -10.28 -6.90
C VAL A 132 6.27 -9.24 -7.89
N VAL A 133 7.26 -8.44 -7.52
CA VAL A 133 7.82 -7.38 -8.37
C VAL A 133 8.34 -7.94 -9.70
N GLY A 134 8.97 -9.13 -9.66
CA GLY A 134 9.48 -9.82 -10.84
C GLY A 134 8.41 -10.14 -11.89
N ARG A 135 7.15 -10.36 -11.49
CA ARG A 135 6.03 -10.60 -12.42
C ARG A 135 5.70 -9.37 -13.26
N TYR A 136 5.91 -8.17 -12.73
CA TYR A 136 5.53 -6.90 -13.34
C TYR A 136 6.70 -6.13 -13.96
N LYS A 137 7.88 -6.76 -14.09
CA LYS A 137 9.00 -6.19 -14.84
C LYS A 137 8.65 -6.07 -16.31
N LYS A 138 9.02 -4.94 -16.92
CA LYS A 138 8.73 -4.60 -18.33
C LYS A 138 9.13 -5.71 -19.29
N GLU A 139 10.28 -6.32 -19.09
CA GLU A 139 10.82 -7.39 -19.95
C GLU A 139 9.94 -8.62 -19.94
N ARG A 140 9.40 -8.99 -18.76
CA ARG A 140 8.51 -10.14 -18.61
C ARG A 140 7.14 -9.89 -19.23
N LEU A 141 6.59 -8.69 -19.03
CA LEU A 141 5.30 -8.30 -19.63
C LEU A 141 5.40 -8.25 -21.15
N ALA A 142 6.50 -7.68 -21.69
CA ALA A 142 6.74 -7.64 -23.13
C ALA A 142 6.91 -9.04 -23.73
N GLY A 143 7.62 -9.94 -23.03
CA GLY A 143 7.77 -11.35 -23.42
C GLY A 143 6.43 -12.07 -23.50
N GLY A 144 5.60 -11.96 -22.47
CA GLY A 144 4.26 -12.57 -22.44
C GLY A 144 3.33 -12.04 -23.53
N LEU A 145 3.37 -10.72 -23.80
CA LEU A 145 2.60 -10.13 -24.90
C LEU A 145 3.06 -10.66 -26.26
N LYS A 146 4.35 -10.79 -26.50
CA LYS A 146 4.89 -11.33 -27.75
C LYS A 146 4.43 -12.77 -27.97
N GLU A 147 4.55 -13.63 -26.95
CA GLU A 147 4.11 -15.02 -27.00
C GLU A 147 2.61 -15.13 -27.29
N PHE A 148 1.79 -14.30 -26.64
CA PHE A 148 0.35 -14.23 -26.88
C PHE A 148 0.04 -13.84 -28.34
N LEU A 149 0.69 -12.80 -28.87
CA LEU A 149 0.49 -12.37 -30.27
C LEU A 149 0.91 -13.44 -31.28
N GLU A 150 2.01 -14.16 -31.02
CA GLU A 150 2.44 -15.30 -31.86
C GLU A 150 1.42 -16.44 -31.84
N THR A 151 0.72 -16.66 -30.73
CA THR A 151 -0.29 -17.70 -30.60
C THR A 151 -1.55 -17.37 -31.39
N ILE A 152 -2.03 -16.13 -31.39
CA ILE A 152 -3.21 -15.72 -32.16
C ILE A 152 -2.93 -15.53 -33.65
N GLY A 153 -1.69 -15.16 -34.02
CA GLY A 153 -1.29 -14.97 -35.42
C GLY A 153 -1.11 -16.31 -36.22
N LYS A 154 -1.17 -17.44 -35.50
CA LYS A 154 -1.11 -18.81 -36.14
C LYS A 154 -2.48 -19.43 -36.43
N LYS A 155 -3.57 -18.72 -36.15
CA LYS A 155 -4.92 -19.09 -36.50
C LYS A 155 -5.38 -18.32 -37.75
#